data_dc1cfb24a8099665c4f169a05dd8b97e
#
_entry.id   dc1cfb24a8099665c4f169a05dd8b97e
#
_cell.length_a   1.000
_cell.length_b   1.000
_cell.length_c   1.000
_cell.angle_alpha   90.00
_cell.angle_beta   90.00
_cell.angle_gamma   90.00
#
_symmetry.space_group_name_H-M   'P 1'
#
loop_
_entity.id
_entity.type
_entity.pdbx_description
1 polymer ?
#
loop_
_entity_poly.entity_id
_entity_poly.type
_entity_poly.pdbx_seq_one_letter_code
_entity_poly.pdbx_strand_id
1 'polypeptide(L)'
;MDANHDYIMNKAFWIDADVTAEIRYADGTETDLKLVMKPTDIDAIDANNLKETFYVKNYKNDVNLRLMNNANVLQQEETSDRTSWIATQITGGSYYENNVSGLALRSNSNSMNFGYSSTETCSAVFGLYVEKLDPSPVLEVEPTEIPAKEGQDVTYKATFKVPVPGKDLLAAPSSIEMVQNFDDRLDYKELKVESGGVTLQEGRDYTIEKSGQTVTVKMTPEYIKSNSAAEIIITYKTATNKKVEEKGPEKINNTVTLHVDNLSAPSNQVSTALLYEKHHEFVSGTPGKELPQEVKDLLPATEKNLPNGSQVTPTQPSQTEVKTTEGTWSFKSYDKASETINGADAHFVGTWEFTPAPTYKATHEFVSGTPGKELPQEVKSLLPADQTDLKDGIQATPTQPSQTEVKTAEGTWSFKSYDKTSETINGADV
;
A
#
# COMPACT_ATOMS: atom_id res chain seq x y z
N MET A 1 -10.13 -69.66 15.62
CA MET A 1 -9.57 -70.25 14.38
C MET A 1 -9.94 -71.68 14.38
N ASP A 2 -10.77 -72.01 13.44
CA ASP A 2 -11.22 -73.41 13.25
C ASP A 2 -10.04 -74.20 12.67
N ALA A 3 -9.85 -75.40 13.14
CA ALA A 3 -8.70 -76.23 12.75
C ALA A 3 -8.79 -76.77 11.30
N ASN A 4 -9.81 -76.36 10.54
CA ASN A 4 -9.98 -76.71 9.15
C ASN A 4 -9.88 -75.48 8.27
N HIS A 5 -8.68 -75.14 7.93
CA HIS A 5 -8.37 -74.02 7.01
C HIS A 5 -9.11 -74.15 5.64
N ASP A 6 -9.39 -75.37 5.21
CA ASP A 6 -10.12 -75.70 3.97
C ASP A 6 -11.60 -75.29 3.97
N TYR A 7 -12.19 -75.06 5.14
CA TYR A 7 -13.58 -74.67 5.24
C TYR A 7 -13.87 -73.20 5.02
N ILE A 8 -12.85 -72.37 5.24
CA ILE A 8 -12.97 -70.91 5.07
C ILE A 8 -12.75 -70.49 3.60
N MET A 9 -11.94 -71.24 2.86
CA MET A 9 -11.59 -70.94 1.46
C MET A 9 -12.74 -71.19 0.47
N ASN A 10 -13.81 -71.87 0.83
CA ASN A 10 -14.96 -72.11 -0.04
C ASN A 10 -16.17 -71.18 0.22
N LYS A 11 -16.04 -70.14 1.06
CA LYS A 11 -17.13 -69.21 1.29
C LYS A 11 -16.70 -67.85 0.70
N ALA A 12 -17.47 -67.37 -0.27
CA ALA A 12 -17.34 -65.99 -0.77
C ALA A 12 -17.61 -65.00 0.36
N PHE A 13 -16.64 -64.14 0.65
CA PHE A 13 -16.80 -63.01 1.55
C PHE A 13 -17.05 -61.77 0.72
N TRP A 14 -18.11 -61.04 1.02
CA TRP A 14 -18.30 -59.70 0.50
C TRP A 14 -17.72 -58.70 1.51
N ILE A 15 -16.78 -57.91 1.06
CA ILE A 15 -16.35 -56.71 1.77
C ILE A 15 -16.79 -55.55 0.89
N ASP A 16 -17.64 -54.73 1.42
CA ASP A 16 -18.05 -53.47 0.80
C ASP A 16 -17.77 -52.34 1.83
N ALA A 17 -16.76 -51.58 1.60
CA ALA A 17 -16.32 -50.52 2.51
C ALA A 17 -16.42 -49.16 1.83
N ASP A 18 -17.26 -48.30 2.39
CA ASP A 18 -17.33 -46.88 2.01
C ASP A 18 -16.35 -46.07 2.81
N VAL A 19 -15.58 -45.24 2.13
CA VAL A 19 -14.58 -44.34 2.73
C VAL A 19 -14.80 -42.93 2.22
N THR A 20 -14.80 -41.95 3.13
CA THR A 20 -14.70 -40.54 2.79
C THR A 20 -13.30 -40.05 3.11
N ALA A 21 -12.60 -39.57 2.10
CA ALA A 21 -11.35 -38.86 2.26
C ALA A 21 -11.61 -37.33 2.12
N GLU A 22 -11.09 -36.54 3.03
CA GLU A 22 -11.23 -35.10 3.04
C GLU A 22 -9.91 -34.46 3.42
N ILE A 23 -9.59 -33.33 2.73
CA ILE A 23 -8.42 -32.50 3.03
C ILE A 23 -8.89 -31.27 3.80
N ARG A 24 -8.24 -31.00 4.93
CA ARG A 24 -8.44 -29.77 5.73
C ARG A 24 -7.10 -29.17 6.11
N TYR A 25 -7.10 -27.86 6.40
CA TYR A 25 -5.95 -27.22 7.05
C TYR A 25 -5.77 -27.79 8.46
N ALA A 26 -4.57 -27.58 9.03
CA ALA A 26 -4.24 -28.09 10.37
C ALA A 26 -5.14 -27.53 11.49
N ASP A 27 -5.75 -26.36 11.28
CA ASP A 27 -6.72 -25.75 12.19
C ASP A 27 -8.17 -26.28 12.01
N GLY A 28 -8.37 -27.22 11.08
CA GLY A 28 -9.67 -27.82 10.77
C GLY A 28 -10.50 -27.04 9.75
N THR A 29 -10.03 -25.90 9.24
CA THR A 29 -10.75 -25.15 8.21
C THR A 29 -10.72 -25.88 6.86
N GLU A 30 -11.74 -25.63 6.02
CA GLU A 30 -11.83 -26.19 4.69
C GLU A 30 -10.73 -25.61 3.77
N THR A 31 -10.28 -26.43 2.81
CA THR A 31 -9.33 -26.05 1.77
C THR A 31 -9.95 -26.24 0.39
N ASP A 32 -9.52 -25.47 -0.58
CA ASP A 32 -9.88 -25.60 -2.00
C ASP A 32 -8.96 -26.57 -2.77
N LEU A 33 -7.97 -27.17 -2.10
CA LEU A 33 -7.12 -28.18 -2.68
C LEU A 33 -7.94 -29.39 -3.15
N LYS A 34 -7.55 -29.94 -4.29
CA LYS A 34 -8.25 -31.09 -4.89
C LYS A 34 -7.58 -32.40 -4.50
N LEU A 35 -8.41 -33.39 -4.14
CA LEU A 35 -7.94 -34.71 -3.81
C LEU A 35 -7.71 -35.51 -5.10
N VAL A 36 -6.52 -36.06 -5.25
CA VAL A 36 -6.19 -37.04 -6.30
C VAL A 36 -6.08 -38.43 -5.68
N MET A 37 -6.82 -39.35 -6.22
CA MET A 37 -6.79 -40.76 -5.81
C MET A 37 -6.24 -41.63 -6.92
N LYS A 38 -5.33 -42.51 -6.58
CA LYS A 38 -4.77 -43.52 -7.47
C LYS A 38 -4.99 -44.89 -6.80
N PRO A 39 -6.14 -45.54 -7.02
CA PRO A 39 -6.29 -46.95 -6.63
C PRO A 39 -5.39 -47.80 -7.49
N THR A 40 -4.70 -48.71 -6.87
CA THR A 40 -3.82 -49.69 -7.50
C THR A 40 -4.22 -51.08 -7.01
N ASP A 41 -3.77 -52.10 -7.70
CA ASP A 41 -4.03 -53.49 -7.28
C ASP A 41 -5.51 -53.85 -7.34
N ILE A 42 -6.23 -53.41 -8.39
CA ILE A 42 -7.61 -53.84 -8.66
C ILE A 42 -7.53 -55.07 -9.55
N ASP A 43 -7.68 -56.25 -8.96
CA ASP A 43 -7.38 -57.54 -9.58
C ASP A 43 -8.61 -58.40 -9.90
N ALA A 44 -8.40 -59.35 -10.80
CA ALA A 44 -9.23 -60.54 -10.93
C ALA A 44 -8.36 -61.77 -10.78
N ILE A 45 -8.67 -62.64 -9.82
CA ILE A 45 -7.93 -63.88 -9.55
C ILE A 45 -8.48 -65.00 -10.43
N ASP A 46 -9.75 -64.96 -10.74
CA ASP A 46 -10.41 -65.87 -11.67
C ASP A 46 -11.41 -65.09 -12.56
N ALA A 47 -11.33 -65.32 -13.86
CA ALA A 47 -12.17 -64.63 -14.86
C ALA A 47 -13.70 -64.77 -14.61
N ASN A 48 -14.13 -65.74 -13.78
CA ASN A 48 -15.53 -66.06 -13.59
C ASN A 48 -16.11 -65.74 -12.22
N ASN A 49 -15.30 -65.66 -11.13
CA ASN A 49 -15.86 -65.64 -9.78
C ASN A 49 -15.23 -64.67 -8.77
N LEU A 50 -14.02 -64.18 -9.02
CA LEU A 50 -13.26 -63.42 -8.02
C LEU A 50 -12.79 -62.08 -8.61
N LYS A 51 -13.56 -61.06 -8.32
CA LYS A 51 -13.32 -59.70 -8.86
C LYS A 51 -13.20 -58.67 -7.77
N GLU A 52 -12.21 -57.89 -7.86
CA GLU A 52 -12.08 -56.64 -7.11
C GLU A 52 -12.75 -55.49 -7.85
N THR A 53 -13.41 -54.65 -7.11
CA THR A 53 -14.12 -53.50 -7.63
C THR A 53 -13.78 -52.29 -6.82
N PHE A 54 -13.26 -51.29 -7.48
CA PHE A 54 -13.16 -49.94 -6.96
C PHE A 54 -14.34 -49.11 -7.45
N TYR A 55 -14.93 -48.26 -6.61
CA TYR A 55 -16.03 -47.40 -7.02
C TYR A 55 -15.94 -45.99 -6.38
N VAL A 56 -16.58 -45.02 -7.02
CA VAL A 56 -16.80 -43.68 -6.48
C VAL A 56 -18.30 -43.43 -6.46
N LYS A 57 -18.81 -43.03 -5.29
CA LYS A 57 -20.19 -42.55 -5.14
C LYS A 57 -20.27 -41.14 -5.75
N ASN A 58 -21.42 -40.81 -6.35
CA ASN A 58 -21.69 -39.52 -6.96
C ASN A 58 -20.61 -39.05 -7.99
N TYR A 59 -19.97 -39.99 -8.67
CA TYR A 59 -18.82 -39.76 -9.57
C TYR A 59 -19.03 -38.58 -10.53
N LYS A 60 -20.22 -38.44 -11.16
CA LYS A 60 -20.48 -37.38 -12.15
C LYS A 60 -20.39 -35.97 -11.58
N ASN A 61 -20.65 -35.82 -10.27
CA ASN A 61 -20.60 -34.54 -9.58
C ASN A 61 -19.28 -34.33 -8.85
N ASP A 62 -18.70 -35.41 -8.32
CA ASP A 62 -17.55 -35.32 -7.39
C ASP A 62 -16.20 -35.50 -8.07
N VAL A 63 -16.14 -35.96 -9.32
CA VAL A 63 -14.89 -36.19 -10.06
C VAL A 63 -14.85 -35.38 -11.36
N ASN A 64 -13.83 -34.58 -11.53
CA ASN A 64 -13.65 -33.73 -12.73
C ASN A 64 -12.60 -34.26 -13.71
N LEU A 65 -11.78 -35.19 -13.31
CA LEU A 65 -10.75 -35.78 -14.16
C LEU A 65 -10.57 -37.26 -13.86
N ARG A 66 -10.53 -38.06 -14.92
CA ARG A 66 -10.20 -39.49 -14.88
C ARG A 66 -9.10 -39.78 -15.92
N LEU A 67 -8.05 -40.43 -15.49
CA LEU A 67 -7.02 -40.96 -16.37
C LEU A 67 -6.98 -42.49 -16.22
N MET A 68 -6.94 -43.18 -17.35
CA MET A 68 -6.75 -44.61 -17.42
C MET A 68 -5.68 -44.92 -18.48
N ASN A 69 -4.91 -45.95 -18.25
CA ASN A 69 -3.97 -46.42 -19.26
C ASN A 69 -4.76 -47.01 -20.45
N ASN A 70 -4.32 -46.79 -21.68
CA ASN A 70 -4.94 -47.36 -22.89
C ASN A 70 -4.98 -48.88 -22.91
N ALA A 71 -4.08 -49.52 -22.19
CA ALA A 71 -4.05 -51.00 -22.03
C ALA A 71 -4.79 -51.45 -20.75
N ASN A 72 -5.63 -50.59 -20.18
CA ASN A 72 -6.31 -50.87 -18.91
C ASN A 72 -7.31 -52.01 -19.04
N VAL A 73 -7.25 -52.94 -18.11
CA VAL A 73 -8.14 -54.13 -18.06
C VAL A 73 -9.40 -53.88 -17.23
N LEU A 74 -9.58 -52.69 -16.69
CA LEU A 74 -10.75 -52.33 -15.88
C LEU A 74 -11.94 -52.00 -16.80
N GLN A 75 -13.06 -52.64 -16.51
CA GLN A 75 -14.35 -52.33 -17.10
C GLN A 75 -15.09 -51.32 -16.20
N GLN A 76 -15.61 -50.25 -16.78
CA GLN A 76 -16.45 -49.30 -16.08
C GLN A 76 -17.91 -49.76 -16.09
N GLU A 77 -18.56 -49.73 -14.93
CA GLU A 77 -19.99 -49.92 -14.78
C GLU A 77 -20.60 -48.75 -14.01
N GLU A 78 -21.80 -48.33 -14.43
CA GLU A 78 -22.54 -47.24 -13.78
C GLU A 78 -23.85 -47.79 -13.18
N THR A 79 -24.13 -47.35 -11.95
CA THR A 79 -25.41 -47.52 -11.29
C THR A 79 -25.99 -46.15 -10.94
N SER A 80 -27.16 -46.10 -10.29
CA SER A 80 -27.79 -44.84 -9.91
C SER A 80 -27.00 -44.05 -8.85
N ASP A 81 -26.17 -44.71 -8.03
CA ASP A 81 -25.48 -44.15 -6.88
C ASP A 81 -23.95 -44.14 -7.01
N ARG A 82 -23.38 -44.91 -7.93
CA ARG A 82 -21.92 -45.04 -8.07
C ARG A 82 -21.47 -45.40 -9.47
N THR A 83 -20.22 -45.09 -9.77
CA THR A 83 -19.47 -45.58 -10.93
C THR A 83 -18.37 -46.50 -10.42
N SER A 84 -18.27 -47.68 -10.97
CA SER A 84 -17.38 -48.75 -10.55
C SER A 84 -16.40 -49.12 -11.65
N TRP A 85 -15.22 -49.57 -11.27
CA TRP A 85 -14.18 -50.13 -12.15
C TRP A 85 -13.85 -51.53 -11.66
N ILE A 86 -14.10 -52.52 -12.52
CA ILE A 86 -14.01 -53.92 -12.23
C ILE A 86 -12.92 -54.54 -13.08
N ALA A 87 -12.00 -55.29 -12.50
CA ALA A 87 -11.01 -56.04 -13.28
C ALA A 87 -11.69 -57.15 -14.14
N THR A 88 -11.35 -57.16 -15.42
CA THR A 88 -11.94 -58.11 -16.39
C THR A 88 -11.00 -59.23 -16.82
N GLN A 89 -9.72 -59.14 -16.49
CA GLN A 89 -8.68 -60.11 -16.86
C GLN A 89 -7.81 -60.45 -15.65
N ILE A 90 -7.29 -61.67 -15.61
CA ILE A 90 -6.32 -62.07 -14.60
C ILE A 90 -5.02 -61.36 -14.87
N THR A 91 -4.55 -60.56 -13.93
CA THR A 91 -3.26 -59.88 -13.97
C THR A 91 -2.30 -60.64 -13.05
N GLY A 92 -1.70 -61.73 -13.55
CA GLY A 92 -0.72 -62.50 -12.78
C GLY A 92 0.64 -61.83 -12.72
N GLY A 93 1.20 -61.66 -11.53
CA GLY A 93 2.56 -61.14 -11.32
C GLY A 93 2.63 -59.83 -10.54
N SER A 94 3.80 -59.35 -10.13
CA SER A 94 3.97 -58.28 -9.17
C SER A 94 3.22 -56.97 -9.55
N TYR A 95 2.19 -56.70 -8.83
CA TYR A 95 1.13 -55.71 -9.07
C TYR A 95 1.56 -54.27 -8.97
N TYR A 96 2.64 -54.02 -8.28
CA TYR A 96 3.19 -52.66 -8.08
C TYR A 96 3.82 -52.05 -9.33
N GLU A 97 4.13 -52.83 -10.35
CA GLU A 97 4.81 -52.39 -11.58
C GLU A 97 3.91 -52.39 -12.82
N ASN A 98 2.73 -53.01 -12.78
CA ASN A 98 1.84 -53.12 -13.93
C ASN A 98 0.77 -52.00 -13.92
N ASN A 99 0.97 -50.99 -14.74
CA ASN A 99 0.00 -49.90 -14.98
C ASN A 99 -1.30 -50.36 -15.71
N VAL A 100 -1.53 -51.64 -15.93
CA VAL A 100 -2.70 -52.14 -16.69
C VAL A 100 -4.01 -51.97 -15.93
N SER A 101 -3.97 -51.94 -14.59
CA SER A 101 -5.11 -51.64 -13.73
C SER A 101 -5.04 -50.23 -13.15
N GLY A 102 -4.22 -49.37 -13.70
CA GLY A 102 -4.00 -48.03 -13.22
C GLY A 102 -5.17 -47.09 -13.52
N LEU A 103 -5.74 -46.51 -12.47
CA LEU A 103 -6.79 -45.52 -12.50
C LEU A 103 -6.32 -44.33 -11.67
N ALA A 104 -6.55 -43.12 -12.17
CA ALA A 104 -6.34 -41.91 -11.39
C ALA A 104 -7.54 -40.97 -11.53
N LEU A 105 -8.03 -40.48 -10.42
CA LEU A 105 -9.21 -39.61 -10.31
C LEU A 105 -8.87 -38.37 -9.56
N ARG A 106 -9.36 -37.22 -10.03
CA ARG A 106 -9.27 -35.92 -9.32
C ARG A 106 -10.66 -35.45 -8.92
N SER A 107 -10.85 -35.14 -7.65
CA SER A 107 -12.11 -34.59 -7.14
C SER A 107 -12.43 -33.19 -7.61
N ASN A 108 -13.70 -32.81 -7.59
CA ASN A 108 -14.16 -31.43 -7.76
C ASN A 108 -13.95 -30.56 -6.53
N SER A 109 -13.80 -31.16 -5.37
CA SER A 109 -13.72 -30.52 -4.07
C SER A 109 -12.54 -31.05 -3.27
N ASN A 110 -12.43 -30.64 -2.02
CA ASN A 110 -11.46 -31.15 -1.06
C ASN A 110 -11.80 -32.57 -0.53
N SER A 111 -12.85 -33.22 -1.04
CA SER A 111 -13.31 -34.54 -0.57
C SER A 111 -13.70 -35.46 -1.70
N MET A 112 -13.70 -36.75 -1.45
CA MET A 112 -14.17 -37.80 -2.35
C MET A 112 -14.73 -38.98 -1.54
N ASN A 113 -15.92 -39.44 -1.94
CA ASN A 113 -16.51 -40.65 -1.42
C ASN A 113 -16.23 -41.80 -2.36
N PHE A 114 -15.53 -42.82 -1.90
CA PHE A 114 -15.15 -43.97 -2.67
C PHE A 114 -15.31 -45.25 -1.85
N GLY A 115 -15.22 -46.37 -2.49
CA GLY A 115 -15.21 -47.62 -1.81
C GLY A 115 -14.54 -48.73 -2.62
N TYR A 116 -14.42 -49.85 -1.97
CA TYR A 116 -13.82 -51.04 -2.50
C TYR A 116 -14.65 -52.24 -2.11
N SER A 117 -14.89 -53.13 -3.05
CA SER A 117 -15.54 -54.40 -2.78
C SER A 117 -14.77 -55.57 -3.40
N SER A 118 -14.75 -56.66 -2.70
CA SER A 118 -14.12 -57.90 -3.17
C SER A 118 -14.91 -59.12 -2.73
N THR A 119 -14.84 -60.16 -3.55
CA THR A 119 -15.44 -61.45 -3.25
C THR A 119 -14.47 -62.41 -2.56
N GLU A 120 -13.23 -61.97 -2.30
CA GLU A 120 -12.20 -62.78 -1.60
C GLU A 120 -11.39 -61.94 -0.61
N THR A 121 -10.46 -62.62 0.10
CA THR A 121 -9.48 -61.95 0.95
C THR A 121 -8.42 -61.32 0.09
N CYS A 122 -8.43 -60.02 -0.01
CA CYS A 122 -7.48 -59.21 -0.79
C CYS A 122 -7.09 -57.96 -0.03
N SER A 123 -6.08 -57.28 -0.51
CA SER A 123 -5.64 -56.00 -0.02
C SER A 123 -5.85 -54.93 -1.11
N ALA A 124 -6.47 -53.84 -0.74
CA ALA A 124 -6.58 -52.68 -1.62
C ALA A 124 -5.53 -51.62 -1.21
N VAL A 125 -4.83 -51.09 -2.17
CA VAL A 125 -3.86 -50.03 -1.96
C VAL A 125 -4.35 -48.76 -2.65
N PHE A 126 -4.48 -47.70 -1.88
CA PHE A 126 -4.90 -46.38 -2.39
C PHE A 126 -3.79 -45.35 -2.20
N GLY A 127 -3.32 -44.79 -3.28
CA GLY A 127 -2.48 -43.56 -3.23
C GLY A 127 -3.40 -42.35 -3.14
N LEU A 128 -3.29 -41.59 -2.04
CA LEU A 128 -3.97 -40.31 -1.89
C LEU A 128 -2.92 -39.18 -2.05
N TYR A 129 -3.21 -38.27 -2.93
CA TYR A 129 -2.33 -37.12 -3.22
C TYR A 129 -3.15 -35.85 -3.18
N VAL A 130 -2.47 -34.75 -2.91
CA VAL A 130 -3.04 -33.41 -3.02
C VAL A 130 -2.46 -32.76 -4.26
N GLU A 131 -3.32 -32.34 -5.18
CA GLU A 131 -2.90 -31.56 -6.33
C GLU A 131 -2.82 -30.09 -5.91
N LYS A 132 -1.66 -29.50 -6.01
CA LYS A 132 -1.39 -28.08 -5.70
C LYS A 132 -0.49 -27.48 -6.75
N LEU A 133 -0.59 -26.18 -6.94
CA LEU A 133 0.36 -25.46 -7.76
C LEU A 133 1.66 -25.26 -6.96
N ASP A 134 2.75 -25.86 -7.44
CA ASP A 134 4.06 -25.78 -6.81
C ASP A 134 5.16 -25.65 -7.90
N PRO A 135 5.95 -24.59 -7.87
CA PRO A 135 5.89 -23.51 -6.89
C PRO A 135 4.71 -22.56 -7.13
N SER A 136 4.22 -21.96 -6.04
CA SER A 136 3.28 -20.84 -6.12
C SER A 136 3.87 -19.68 -6.91
N PRO A 137 3.07 -18.80 -7.52
CA PRO A 137 3.59 -17.62 -8.21
C PRO A 137 4.35 -16.73 -7.23
N VAL A 138 5.39 -16.05 -7.73
CA VAL A 138 6.18 -15.08 -6.97
C VAL A 138 5.83 -13.69 -7.46
N LEU A 139 5.59 -12.77 -6.52
CA LEU A 139 5.37 -11.34 -6.81
C LEU A 139 6.55 -10.54 -6.25
N GLU A 140 7.05 -9.60 -7.05
CA GLU A 140 8.04 -8.59 -6.69
C GLU A 140 7.44 -7.21 -6.92
N VAL A 141 7.93 -6.18 -6.21
CA VAL A 141 7.51 -4.78 -6.39
C VAL A 141 8.71 -3.84 -6.38
N GLU A 142 8.67 -2.85 -7.24
CA GLU A 142 9.63 -1.75 -7.27
C GLU A 142 8.92 -0.43 -7.62
N PRO A 143 9.24 0.66 -6.90
CA PRO A 143 10.04 0.72 -5.69
C PRO A 143 9.30 0.21 -4.45
N THR A 144 10.04 -0.10 -3.37
CA THR A 144 9.46 -0.53 -2.08
C THR A 144 9.02 0.62 -1.19
N GLU A 145 9.39 1.86 -1.56
CA GLU A 145 9.03 3.10 -0.87
C GLU A 145 8.78 4.21 -1.88
N ILE A 146 7.72 4.99 -1.69
CA ILE A 146 7.36 6.13 -2.53
C ILE A 146 6.82 7.29 -1.68
N PRO A 147 6.95 8.55 -2.14
CA PRO A 147 6.18 9.65 -1.56
C PRO A 147 4.67 9.37 -1.62
N ALA A 148 3.93 9.75 -0.57
CA ALA A 148 2.47 9.66 -0.52
C ALA A 148 1.82 10.75 -1.40
N LYS A 149 2.14 10.75 -2.70
CA LYS A 149 1.70 11.74 -3.70
C LYS A 149 1.22 11.08 -4.98
N GLU A 150 0.31 11.74 -5.68
CA GLU A 150 -0.15 11.33 -7.01
C GLU A 150 1.02 11.23 -8.00
N GLY A 151 0.92 10.29 -8.95
CA GLY A 151 1.84 10.16 -10.08
C GLY A 151 3.14 9.41 -9.80
N GLN A 152 3.26 8.71 -8.66
CA GLN A 152 4.43 7.87 -8.37
C GLN A 152 4.29 6.52 -9.09
N ASP A 153 5.28 6.16 -9.91
CA ASP A 153 5.30 4.88 -10.61
C ASP A 153 5.58 3.73 -9.64
N VAL A 154 4.79 2.65 -9.77
CA VAL A 154 4.98 1.38 -9.06
C VAL A 154 4.87 0.24 -10.05
N THR A 155 5.89 -0.60 -10.09
CA THR A 155 5.98 -1.75 -10.99
C THR A 155 5.89 -3.04 -10.19
N TYR A 156 4.99 -3.93 -10.62
CA TYR A 156 4.86 -5.27 -10.06
C TYR A 156 5.34 -6.29 -11.09
N LYS A 157 6.08 -7.31 -10.65
CA LYS A 157 6.56 -8.39 -11.50
C LYS A 157 6.09 -9.72 -10.91
N ALA A 158 5.16 -10.37 -11.60
CA ALA A 158 4.65 -11.68 -11.25
C ALA A 158 5.35 -12.75 -12.09
N THR A 159 5.85 -13.80 -11.45
CA THR A 159 6.55 -14.92 -12.11
C THR A 159 5.88 -16.23 -11.75
N PHE A 160 5.60 -17.07 -12.73
CA PHE A 160 5.12 -18.43 -12.55
C PHE A 160 5.65 -19.38 -13.62
N LYS A 161 5.47 -20.68 -13.43
CA LYS A 161 5.82 -21.70 -14.45
C LYS A 161 4.58 -22.37 -14.98
N VAL A 162 4.55 -22.65 -16.27
CA VAL A 162 3.54 -23.49 -16.89
C VAL A 162 3.72 -24.92 -16.35
N PRO A 163 2.69 -25.50 -15.67
CA PRO A 163 2.82 -26.81 -15.05
C PRO A 163 3.13 -27.94 -16.06
N VAL A 164 3.93 -28.90 -15.64
CA VAL A 164 4.33 -30.07 -16.44
C VAL A 164 3.35 -31.21 -16.20
N PRO A 165 2.66 -31.72 -17.25
CA PRO A 165 1.80 -32.88 -17.12
C PRO A 165 2.57 -34.12 -16.63
N GLY A 166 1.96 -34.87 -15.73
CA GLY A 166 2.55 -36.08 -15.14
C GLY A 166 3.60 -35.83 -14.06
N LYS A 167 4.02 -34.53 -13.88
CA LYS A 167 4.97 -34.15 -12.84
C LYS A 167 4.32 -33.16 -11.83
N ASP A 168 3.89 -32.00 -12.32
CA ASP A 168 3.31 -30.96 -11.47
C ASP A 168 1.80 -31.12 -11.34
N LEU A 169 1.14 -31.54 -12.42
CA LEU A 169 -0.28 -31.82 -12.48
C LEU A 169 -0.51 -33.23 -13.09
N LEU A 170 -1.66 -33.81 -12.79
CA LEU A 170 -2.06 -35.12 -13.30
C LEU A 170 -2.21 -35.10 -14.83
N ALA A 171 -2.75 -34.01 -15.39
CA ALA A 171 -2.91 -33.81 -16.83
C ALA A 171 -2.43 -32.42 -17.26
N ALA A 172 -2.30 -32.21 -18.56
CA ALA A 172 -2.04 -30.89 -19.11
C ALA A 172 -3.17 -29.94 -18.76
N PRO A 173 -2.88 -28.74 -18.26
CA PRO A 173 -3.91 -27.75 -17.94
C PRO A 173 -4.58 -27.24 -19.23
N SER A 174 -5.87 -26.97 -19.14
CA SER A 174 -6.69 -26.39 -20.21
C SER A 174 -6.77 -24.87 -20.12
N SER A 175 -6.58 -24.32 -18.92
CA SER A 175 -6.57 -22.88 -18.67
C SER A 175 -5.50 -22.49 -17.66
N ILE A 176 -4.87 -21.35 -17.89
CA ILE A 176 -3.95 -20.70 -16.95
C ILE A 176 -4.28 -19.20 -16.95
N GLU A 177 -4.61 -18.67 -15.79
CA GLU A 177 -4.97 -17.27 -15.60
C GLU A 177 -4.20 -16.66 -14.42
N MET A 178 -3.61 -15.49 -14.61
CA MET A 178 -3.04 -14.69 -13.54
C MET A 178 -3.96 -13.53 -13.25
N VAL A 179 -4.54 -13.50 -12.05
CA VAL A 179 -5.47 -12.47 -11.60
C VAL A 179 -4.75 -11.52 -10.65
N GLN A 180 -4.72 -10.25 -11.03
CA GLN A 180 -4.18 -9.15 -10.27
C GLN A 180 -5.31 -8.20 -9.88
N ASN A 181 -5.52 -7.96 -8.59
CA ASN A 181 -6.44 -6.94 -8.10
C ASN A 181 -5.61 -5.84 -7.43
N PHE A 182 -5.56 -4.65 -8.08
CA PHE A 182 -4.78 -3.52 -7.58
C PHE A 182 -5.52 -2.80 -6.45
N ASP A 183 -4.74 -2.24 -5.52
CA ASP A 183 -5.22 -1.26 -4.53
C ASP A 183 -5.84 -0.06 -5.27
N ASP A 184 -6.92 0.51 -4.75
CA ASP A 184 -7.67 1.59 -5.38
C ASP A 184 -6.91 2.93 -5.44
N ARG A 185 -5.77 3.02 -4.77
CA ARG A 185 -4.80 4.14 -4.86
C ARG A 185 -3.86 4.03 -6.06
N LEU A 186 -3.97 2.95 -6.85
CA LEU A 186 -3.15 2.71 -8.04
C LEU A 186 -3.99 2.75 -9.31
N ASP A 187 -3.50 3.43 -10.33
CA ASP A 187 -4.02 3.37 -11.69
C ASP A 187 -3.14 2.43 -12.51
N TYR A 188 -3.76 1.39 -13.07
CA TYR A 188 -3.09 0.53 -14.03
C TYR A 188 -2.76 1.32 -15.32
N LYS A 189 -1.53 1.17 -15.82
CA LYS A 189 -1.05 1.80 -17.06
C LYS A 189 -0.92 0.79 -18.20
N GLU A 190 -0.01 -0.16 -18.05
CA GLU A 190 0.28 -1.17 -19.06
C GLU A 190 0.84 -2.44 -18.44
N LEU A 191 0.87 -3.54 -19.19
CA LEU A 191 1.62 -4.74 -18.83
C LEU A 191 2.43 -5.27 -20.00
N LYS A 192 3.43 -6.07 -19.65
CA LYS A 192 4.27 -6.83 -20.58
C LYS A 192 4.32 -8.27 -20.09
N VAL A 193 4.18 -9.23 -21.02
CA VAL A 193 4.32 -10.66 -20.73
C VAL A 193 5.55 -11.20 -21.46
N GLU A 194 6.40 -11.92 -20.76
CA GLU A 194 7.66 -12.45 -21.30
C GLU A 194 7.84 -13.92 -20.90
N SER A 195 8.56 -14.66 -21.75
CA SER A 195 9.01 -16.02 -21.47
C SER A 195 10.38 -16.23 -22.11
N GLY A 196 11.35 -16.72 -21.32
CA GLY A 196 12.72 -16.98 -21.81
C GLY A 196 13.40 -15.74 -22.42
N GLY A 197 13.08 -14.53 -21.94
CA GLY A 197 13.59 -13.25 -22.45
C GLY A 197 12.89 -12.75 -23.74
N VAL A 198 11.87 -13.45 -24.22
CA VAL A 198 11.08 -13.07 -25.40
C VAL A 198 9.74 -12.48 -24.97
N THR A 199 9.37 -11.33 -25.51
CA THR A 199 8.06 -10.72 -25.29
C THR A 199 7.01 -11.52 -26.04
N LEU A 200 5.97 -11.98 -25.31
CA LEU A 200 4.81 -12.67 -25.86
C LEU A 200 3.85 -11.70 -26.49
N GLN A 201 3.00 -12.19 -27.38
CA GLN A 201 2.05 -11.37 -28.16
C GLN A 201 0.63 -11.57 -27.67
N GLU A 202 -0.04 -10.46 -27.32
CA GLU A 202 -1.47 -10.47 -27.03
C GLU A 202 -2.28 -10.93 -28.24
N GLY A 203 -3.34 -11.72 -28.00
CA GLY A 203 -4.18 -12.33 -29.02
C GLY A 203 -3.63 -13.63 -29.63
N ARG A 204 -2.32 -13.89 -29.53
CA ARG A 204 -1.68 -15.13 -29.96
C ARG A 204 -1.28 -16.02 -28.79
N ASP A 205 -0.53 -15.47 -27.84
CA ASP A 205 0.06 -16.21 -26.72
C ASP A 205 -0.76 -16.07 -25.44
N TYR A 206 -1.40 -14.92 -25.26
CA TYR A 206 -2.26 -14.58 -24.12
C TYR A 206 -3.33 -13.56 -24.50
N THR A 207 -4.30 -13.37 -23.60
CA THR A 207 -5.31 -12.30 -23.68
C THR A 207 -5.36 -11.55 -22.34
N ILE A 208 -5.90 -10.31 -22.36
CA ILE A 208 -6.06 -9.47 -21.18
C ILE A 208 -7.55 -9.15 -21.00
N GLU A 209 -8.05 -9.37 -19.79
CA GLU A 209 -9.37 -8.89 -19.36
C GLU A 209 -9.21 -7.87 -18.23
N LYS A 210 -10.00 -6.78 -18.29
CA LYS A 210 -9.97 -5.71 -17.28
C LYS A 210 -11.37 -5.45 -16.74
N SER A 211 -11.49 -5.40 -15.42
CA SER A 211 -12.75 -5.07 -14.75
C SER A 211 -12.45 -4.28 -13.46
N GLY A 212 -12.69 -2.96 -13.50
CA GLY A 212 -12.31 -2.07 -12.40
C GLY A 212 -10.81 -2.13 -12.10
N GLN A 213 -10.45 -2.48 -10.87
CA GLN A 213 -9.06 -2.63 -10.42
C GLN A 213 -8.46 -4.01 -10.75
N THR A 214 -9.25 -4.92 -11.31
CA THR A 214 -8.80 -6.27 -11.62
C THR A 214 -8.30 -6.35 -13.06
N VAL A 215 -7.10 -6.90 -13.22
CA VAL A 215 -6.49 -7.24 -14.51
C VAL A 215 -6.20 -8.74 -14.51
N THR A 216 -6.75 -9.46 -15.48
CA THR A 216 -6.56 -10.89 -15.67
C THR A 216 -5.80 -11.14 -16.97
N VAL A 217 -4.68 -11.84 -16.86
CA VAL A 217 -3.91 -12.33 -18.02
C VAL A 217 -4.21 -13.82 -18.17
N LYS A 218 -4.74 -14.20 -19.33
CA LYS A 218 -5.10 -15.60 -19.66
C LYS A 218 -4.17 -16.11 -20.75
N MET A 219 -3.45 -17.20 -20.48
CA MET A 219 -2.64 -17.86 -21.49
C MET A 219 -3.53 -18.58 -22.48
N THR A 220 -3.21 -18.54 -23.79
CA THR A 220 -3.99 -19.27 -24.79
C THR A 220 -3.75 -20.77 -24.67
N PRO A 221 -4.77 -21.63 -25.00
CA PRO A 221 -4.60 -23.08 -24.98
C PRO A 221 -3.43 -23.57 -25.86
N GLU A 222 -3.20 -22.93 -27.00
CA GLU A 222 -2.11 -23.23 -27.92
C GLU A 222 -0.74 -22.96 -27.26
N TYR A 223 -0.62 -21.85 -26.54
CA TYR A 223 0.60 -21.52 -25.80
C TYR A 223 0.86 -22.53 -24.70
N ILE A 224 -0.15 -22.82 -23.87
CA ILE A 224 -0.07 -23.77 -22.75
C ILE A 224 0.43 -25.14 -23.26
N LYS A 225 -0.20 -25.65 -24.33
CA LYS A 225 0.12 -26.96 -24.90
C LYS A 225 1.55 -27.05 -25.41
N SER A 226 2.09 -25.95 -25.96
CA SER A 226 3.40 -25.95 -26.64
C SER A 226 4.57 -25.56 -25.71
N ASN A 227 4.29 -25.04 -24.49
CA ASN A 227 5.29 -24.41 -23.64
C ASN A 227 5.26 -24.92 -22.18
N SER A 228 5.14 -26.25 -22.02
CA SER A 228 5.25 -26.90 -20.70
C SER A 228 6.59 -26.56 -20.04
N ALA A 229 6.60 -26.31 -18.74
CA ALA A 229 7.73 -25.85 -17.94
C ALA A 229 8.23 -24.43 -18.25
N ALA A 230 7.63 -23.71 -19.19
CA ALA A 230 8.05 -22.33 -19.50
C ALA A 230 7.82 -21.41 -18.27
N GLU A 231 8.82 -20.59 -17.98
CA GLU A 231 8.70 -19.52 -17.00
C GLU A 231 8.05 -18.30 -17.67
N ILE A 232 6.98 -17.83 -17.07
CA ILE A 232 6.23 -16.65 -17.52
C ILE A 232 6.45 -15.52 -16.52
N ILE A 233 6.80 -14.36 -17.04
CA ILE A 233 6.99 -13.13 -16.30
C ILE A 233 5.98 -12.10 -16.79
N ILE A 234 5.15 -11.58 -15.88
CA ILE A 234 4.20 -10.51 -16.17
C ILE A 234 4.63 -9.27 -15.38
N THR A 235 4.99 -8.22 -16.11
CA THR A 235 5.35 -6.94 -15.52
C THR A 235 4.18 -5.98 -15.68
N TYR A 236 3.59 -5.53 -14.56
CA TYR A 236 2.52 -4.55 -14.51
C TYR A 236 3.09 -3.18 -14.14
N LYS A 237 2.80 -2.16 -14.93
CA LYS A 237 3.12 -0.78 -14.58
C LYS A 237 1.87 -0.07 -14.08
N THR A 238 2.00 0.58 -12.95
CA THR A 238 0.94 1.37 -12.30
C THR A 238 1.50 2.71 -11.87
N ALA A 239 0.63 3.65 -11.55
CA ALA A 239 1.01 4.88 -10.87
C ALA A 239 -0.01 5.20 -9.78
N THR A 240 0.43 5.89 -8.73
CA THR A 240 -0.46 6.35 -7.67
C THR A 240 -1.42 7.41 -8.20
N ASN A 241 -2.67 7.39 -7.73
CA ASN A 241 -3.68 8.42 -7.97
C ASN A 241 -3.89 9.27 -6.70
N LYS A 242 -4.80 10.26 -6.77
CA LYS A 242 -5.07 11.20 -5.66
C LYS A 242 -5.47 10.55 -4.34
N LYS A 243 -6.01 9.36 -4.35
CA LYS A 243 -6.40 8.66 -3.11
C LYS A 243 -5.21 8.34 -2.21
N VAL A 244 -3.99 8.30 -2.75
CA VAL A 244 -2.77 8.07 -1.96
C VAL A 244 -2.50 9.22 -0.97
N GLU A 245 -2.99 10.43 -1.27
CA GLU A 245 -2.84 11.64 -0.45
C GLU A 245 -3.89 11.70 0.67
N GLU A 246 -4.92 10.87 0.61
CA GLU A 246 -5.92 10.77 1.68
C GLU A 246 -5.32 9.98 2.86
N LYS A 247 -5.74 10.33 4.08
CA LYS A 247 -5.34 9.59 5.27
C LYS A 247 -5.81 8.14 5.17
N GLY A 248 -4.87 7.22 5.15
CA GLY A 248 -5.17 5.81 4.95
C GLY A 248 -4.06 4.87 5.41
N PRO A 249 -4.10 3.61 4.98
CA PRO A 249 -3.03 2.66 5.27
C PRO A 249 -1.67 3.18 4.76
N GLU A 250 -0.66 3.05 5.60
CA GLU A 250 0.73 3.50 5.38
C GLU A 250 1.49 2.73 4.30
N LYS A 251 0.88 1.65 3.80
CA LYS A 251 1.45 0.77 2.78
C LYS A 251 0.41 0.41 1.73
N ILE A 252 0.87 0.25 0.52
CA ILE A 252 0.12 -0.38 -0.56
C ILE A 252 0.53 -1.84 -0.60
N ASN A 253 -0.36 -2.73 -0.17
CA ASN A 253 -0.12 -4.18 -0.18
C ASN A 253 -0.66 -4.77 -1.48
N ASN A 254 0.04 -5.79 -1.99
CA ASN A 254 -0.38 -6.47 -3.21
C ASN A 254 -0.05 -7.96 -3.19
N THR A 255 -0.92 -8.73 -3.82
CA THR A 255 -0.77 -10.16 -4.13
C THR A 255 -1.35 -10.43 -5.50
N VAL A 256 -0.89 -11.47 -6.18
CA VAL A 256 -1.54 -12.03 -7.37
C VAL A 256 -2.02 -13.43 -7.09
N THR A 257 -3.00 -13.89 -7.84
CA THR A 257 -3.48 -15.28 -7.76
C THR A 257 -3.34 -15.94 -9.11
N LEU A 258 -2.63 -17.07 -9.13
CA LEU A 258 -2.54 -17.94 -10.29
C LEU A 258 -3.68 -18.96 -10.24
N HIS A 259 -4.47 -19.04 -11.30
CA HIS A 259 -5.47 -20.08 -11.51
C HIS A 259 -5.00 -21.02 -12.62
N VAL A 260 -5.07 -22.31 -12.39
CA VAL A 260 -4.78 -23.34 -13.38
C VAL A 260 -5.92 -24.36 -13.30
N ASP A 261 -6.78 -24.38 -14.30
CA ASP A 261 -8.05 -25.11 -14.28
C ASP A 261 -8.86 -24.79 -13.00
N ASN A 262 -9.05 -25.78 -12.12
CA ASN A 262 -9.76 -25.63 -10.85
C ASN A 262 -8.83 -25.39 -9.64
N LEU A 263 -7.53 -25.29 -9.86
CA LEU A 263 -6.57 -25.02 -8.80
C LEU A 263 -6.26 -23.52 -8.73
N SER A 264 -5.98 -23.04 -7.53
CA SER A 264 -5.53 -21.67 -7.32
C SER A 264 -4.37 -21.61 -6.33
N ALA A 265 -3.47 -20.66 -6.55
CA ALA A 265 -2.36 -20.40 -5.65
C ALA A 265 -2.10 -18.90 -5.57
N PRO A 266 -2.16 -18.28 -4.38
CA PRO A 266 -1.76 -16.91 -4.19
C PRO A 266 -0.22 -16.80 -4.19
N SER A 267 0.29 -15.64 -4.57
CA SER A 267 1.70 -15.28 -4.41
C SER A 267 2.03 -14.94 -2.95
N ASN A 268 3.30 -14.71 -2.69
CA ASN A 268 3.72 -13.91 -1.55
C ASN A 268 3.11 -12.51 -1.63
N GLN A 269 2.85 -11.90 -0.46
CA GLN A 269 2.47 -10.50 -0.38
C GLN A 269 3.70 -9.60 -0.53
N VAL A 270 3.57 -8.52 -1.29
CA VAL A 270 4.55 -7.42 -1.40
C VAL A 270 3.92 -6.13 -0.90
N SER A 271 4.76 -5.16 -0.52
CA SER A 271 4.31 -3.88 0.01
C SER A 271 5.16 -2.74 -0.50
N THR A 272 4.55 -1.61 -0.82
CA THR A 272 5.21 -0.33 -1.05
C THR A 272 4.85 0.61 0.08
N ALA A 273 5.84 1.08 0.85
CA ALA A 273 5.64 2.01 1.95
C ALA A 273 5.42 3.43 1.43
N LEU A 274 4.53 4.17 2.10
CA LEU A 274 4.27 5.58 1.81
C LEU A 274 5.14 6.46 2.72
N LEU A 275 5.80 7.45 2.12
CA LEU A 275 6.67 8.41 2.79
C LEU A 275 6.00 9.78 2.79
N TYR A 276 6.13 10.51 3.88
CA TYR A 276 5.48 11.78 4.16
C TYR A 276 6.49 12.92 4.28
N GLU A 277 5.97 14.13 4.45
CA GLU A 277 6.78 15.35 4.58
C GLU A 277 6.50 16.08 5.90
N LYS A 278 7.45 16.90 6.34
CA LYS A 278 7.29 17.84 7.45
C LYS A 278 7.36 19.25 6.91
N HIS A 279 6.29 19.99 7.08
CA HIS A 279 6.13 21.36 6.62
C HIS A 279 6.13 22.35 7.78
N HIS A 280 6.57 23.59 7.49
CA HIS A 280 6.51 24.70 8.41
C HIS A 280 5.75 25.85 7.75
N GLU A 281 5.03 26.61 8.57
CA GLU A 281 4.35 27.84 8.19
C GLU A 281 4.64 28.91 9.25
N PHE A 282 4.80 30.18 8.85
CA PHE A 282 4.89 31.29 9.77
C PHE A 282 3.64 32.16 9.68
N VAL A 283 3.13 32.53 10.84
CA VAL A 283 1.97 33.41 10.98
C VAL A 283 2.30 34.60 11.89
N SER A 284 1.65 35.73 11.64
CA SER A 284 1.72 36.88 12.53
C SER A 284 0.78 36.67 13.74
N GLY A 285 1.34 36.78 14.94
CA GLY A 285 0.58 36.86 16.19
C GLY A 285 0.09 38.26 16.53
N THR A 286 0.48 39.28 15.74
CA THR A 286 0.09 40.70 15.96
C THR A 286 -1.05 41.08 15.01
N PRO A 287 -2.27 41.33 15.52
CA PRO A 287 -3.40 41.71 14.68
C PRO A 287 -3.12 42.88 13.76
N GLY A 288 -3.48 42.74 12.46
CA GLY A 288 -3.32 43.80 11.46
C GLY A 288 -1.88 44.04 10.99
N LYS A 289 -0.90 43.24 11.42
CA LYS A 289 0.48 43.27 10.93
C LYS A 289 0.78 42.04 10.11
N GLU A 290 1.22 42.19 8.87
CA GLU A 290 1.70 41.11 8.03
C GLU A 290 3.20 40.85 8.27
N LEU A 291 3.62 39.60 8.11
CA LEU A 291 5.03 39.23 8.19
C LEU A 291 5.82 39.88 7.03
N PRO A 292 6.92 40.55 7.32
CA PRO A 292 7.80 41.06 6.28
C PRO A 292 8.59 39.93 5.59
N GLN A 293 9.17 40.23 4.43
CA GLN A 293 9.86 39.21 3.64
C GLN A 293 11.05 38.61 4.39
N GLU A 294 11.77 39.41 5.18
CA GLU A 294 12.91 38.99 5.98
C GLU A 294 12.55 37.93 7.00
N VAL A 295 11.32 37.94 7.56
CA VAL A 295 10.80 36.89 8.43
C VAL A 295 10.38 35.68 7.61
N LYS A 296 9.70 35.85 6.48
CA LYS A 296 9.28 34.77 5.59
C LYS A 296 10.46 33.96 5.05
N ASP A 297 11.59 34.62 4.78
CA ASP A 297 12.81 33.99 4.28
C ASP A 297 13.50 33.10 5.31
N LEU A 298 13.10 33.17 6.59
CA LEU A 298 13.60 32.28 7.67
C LEU A 298 12.81 30.97 7.77
N LEU A 299 11.82 30.75 6.91
CA LEU A 299 11.02 29.54 6.94
C LEU A 299 11.90 28.31 6.69
N PRO A 300 11.90 27.30 7.60
CA PRO A 300 12.68 26.10 7.39
C PRO A 300 12.24 25.31 6.16
N ALA A 301 13.19 24.67 5.49
CA ALA A 301 12.90 23.82 4.35
C ALA A 301 12.02 22.62 4.75
N THR A 302 11.18 22.17 3.82
CA THR A 302 10.41 20.94 3.96
C THR A 302 11.35 19.74 4.09
N GLU A 303 11.16 18.93 5.11
CA GLU A 303 11.83 17.64 5.28
C GLU A 303 10.99 16.56 4.62
N LYS A 304 11.62 15.71 3.80
CA LYS A 304 10.95 14.71 2.98
C LYS A 304 11.34 13.28 3.39
N ASN A 305 10.61 12.32 2.84
CA ASN A 305 10.87 10.89 2.99
C ASN A 305 10.80 10.40 4.44
N LEU A 306 9.83 10.90 5.18
CA LEU A 306 9.60 10.52 6.56
C LEU A 306 8.68 9.28 6.61
N PRO A 307 9.12 8.17 7.21
CA PRO A 307 8.29 6.98 7.37
C PRO A 307 7.09 7.23 8.29
N ASN A 308 6.01 6.49 8.07
CA ASN A 308 4.90 6.47 9.02
C ASN A 308 5.37 5.99 10.40
N GLY A 309 4.79 6.55 11.47
CA GLY A 309 5.20 6.29 12.85
C GLY A 309 6.40 7.14 13.32
N SER A 310 7.07 7.91 12.45
CA SER A 310 8.16 8.81 12.84
C SER A 310 7.64 9.93 13.73
N GLN A 311 8.29 10.14 14.87
CA GLN A 311 8.09 11.33 15.69
C GLN A 311 8.98 12.45 15.18
N VAL A 312 8.38 13.58 14.79
CA VAL A 312 9.08 14.75 14.26
C VAL A 312 8.88 15.94 15.18
N THR A 313 9.88 16.81 15.22
CA THR A 313 9.84 18.10 15.93
C THR A 313 10.04 19.24 14.95
N PRO A 314 9.53 20.46 15.23
CA PRO A 314 9.71 21.57 14.34
C PRO A 314 11.19 22.01 14.29
N THR A 315 11.65 22.36 13.10
CA THR A 315 12.95 22.97 12.91
C THR A 315 12.87 24.44 13.30
N GLN A 316 13.73 24.89 14.19
CA GLN A 316 13.74 26.29 14.61
C GLN A 316 14.19 27.22 13.46
N PRO A 317 13.64 28.45 13.37
CA PRO A 317 14.15 29.42 12.42
C PRO A 317 15.62 29.77 12.73
N SER A 318 16.39 30.10 11.71
CA SER A 318 17.83 30.43 11.86
C SER A 318 18.08 31.69 12.70
N GLN A 319 17.06 32.54 12.81
CA GLN A 319 17.05 33.73 13.67
C GLN A 319 15.69 33.82 14.37
N THR A 320 15.70 34.21 15.63
CA THR A 320 14.47 34.37 16.44
C THR A 320 14.06 35.85 16.59
N GLU A 321 14.83 36.76 16.07
CA GLU A 321 14.54 38.22 16.02
C GLU A 321 14.92 38.82 14.67
N VAL A 322 14.02 39.63 14.12
CA VAL A 322 14.25 40.43 12.90
C VAL A 322 13.91 41.88 13.19
N LYS A 323 14.91 42.77 13.05
CA LYS A 323 14.75 44.21 13.22
C LYS A 323 14.42 44.86 11.89
N THR A 324 13.37 45.64 11.86
CA THR A 324 12.93 46.46 10.74
C THR A 324 12.91 47.94 11.13
N THR A 325 12.72 48.83 10.18
CA THR A 325 12.56 50.27 10.46
C THR A 325 11.28 50.60 11.26
N GLU A 326 10.32 49.69 11.31
CA GLU A 326 9.07 49.86 12.03
C GLU A 326 9.10 49.30 13.44
N GLY A 327 10.00 48.36 13.72
CA GLY A 327 10.08 47.65 14.99
C GLY A 327 10.81 46.32 14.86
N THR A 328 10.57 45.44 15.84
CA THR A 328 11.21 44.13 15.94
C THR A 328 10.17 43.05 15.87
N TRP A 329 10.40 42.06 15.02
CA TRP A 329 9.67 40.81 14.98
C TRP A 329 10.43 39.78 15.82
N SER A 330 9.72 39.07 16.72
CA SER A 330 10.29 38.05 17.60
C SER A 330 9.52 36.75 17.43
N PHE A 331 10.24 35.66 17.20
CA PHE A 331 9.64 34.31 17.14
C PHE A 331 9.21 33.88 18.54
N LYS A 332 7.96 33.41 18.68
CA LYS A 332 7.45 32.96 19.97
C LYS A 332 7.60 31.45 20.15
N SER A 333 6.90 30.71 19.34
CA SER A 333 6.89 29.25 19.42
C SER A 333 6.19 28.68 18.21
N TYR A 334 6.35 27.39 18.01
CA TYR A 334 5.43 26.60 17.20
C TYR A 334 4.18 26.23 18.00
N ASP A 335 3.09 25.94 17.28
CA ASP A 335 1.81 25.51 17.81
C ASP A 335 1.90 24.19 18.61
N LYS A 336 2.87 23.33 18.29
CA LYS A 336 3.13 22.05 18.94
C LYS A 336 4.64 21.75 19.00
N ALA A 337 5.04 21.01 20.04
CA ALA A 337 6.43 20.64 20.28
C ALA A 337 6.88 19.45 19.43
N SER A 338 5.97 18.55 19.07
CA SER A 338 6.21 17.38 18.22
C SER A 338 4.92 16.89 17.61
N GLU A 339 5.05 16.10 16.53
CA GLU A 339 3.95 15.38 15.89
C GLU A 339 4.44 14.01 15.47
N THR A 340 3.54 13.01 15.47
CA THR A 340 3.84 11.69 14.90
C THR A 340 3.22 11.61 13.51
N ILE A 341 4.01 11.26 12.51
CA ILE A 341 3.51 10.96 11.16
C ILE A 341 2.52 9.82 11.26
N ASN A 342 1.28 10.04 10.89
CA ASN A 342 0.21 9.05 10.98
C ASN A 342 -0.68 9.11 9.75
N GLY A 343 -0.16 8.61 8.63
CA GLY A 343 -0.86 8.56 7.35
C GLY A 343 -1.08 9.92 6.69
N ALA A 344 -0.36 10.98 7.14
CA ALA A 344 -0.41 12.33 6.59
C ALA A 344 0.89 13.09 6.90
N ASP A 345 1.14 14.17 6.15
CA ASP A 345 2.24 15.10 6.40
C ASP A 345 2.09 15.79 7.74
N ALA A 346 3.22 16.11 8.39
CA ALA A 346 3.26 16.91 9.60
C ALA A 346 3.34 18.40 9.26
N HIS A 347 2.57 19.23 9.98
CA HIS A 347 2.55 20.67 9.80
C HIS A 347 2.79 21.40 11.13
N PHE A 348 3.76 22.31 11.16
CA PHE A 348 4.10 23.13 12.31
C PHE A 348 3.88 24.60 11.97
N VAL A 349 3.07 25.29 12.78
CA VAL A 349 2.75 26.71 12.61
C VAL A 349 3.52 27.52 13.64
N GLY A 350 4.50 28.31 13.18
CA GLY A 350 5.32 29.18 14.01
C GLY A 350 4.76 30.60 14.07
N THR A 351 4.62 31.13 15.29
CA THR A 351 4.06 32.48 15.53
C THR A 351 5.16 33.49 15.74
N TRP A 352 5.09 34.62 15.03
CA TRP A 352 5.94 35.78 15.20
C TRP A 352 5.13 36.97 15.71
N GLU A 353 5.64 37.69 16.70
CA GLU A 353 5.02 38.89 17.26
C GLU A 353 5.83 40.11 16.94
N PHE A 354 5.12 41.20 16.62
CA PHE A 354 5.71 42.50 16.31
C PHE A 354 5.68 43.44 17.51
N THR A 355 6.81 44.00 17.84
CA THR A 355 6.95 45.07 18.81
C THR A 355 7.36 46.34 18.06
N PRO A 356 6.54 47.39 18.06
CA PRO A 356 6.88 48.65 17.39
C PRO A 356 8.18 49.25 17.94
N ALA A 357 8.93 49.90 17.07
CA ALA A 357 10.04 50.72 17.51
C ALA A 357 9.55 51.85 18.43
N PRO A 358 10.27 52.22 19.49
CA PRO A 358 9.91 53.34 20.33
C PRO A 358 9.86 54.62 19.50
N THR A 359 8.94 55.50 19.84
CA THR A 359 8.84 56.83 19.27
C THR A 359 9.07 57.86 20.36
N TYR A 360 9.56 59.02 19.93
CA TYR A 360 9.99 60.09 20.77
C TYR A 360 9.32 61.39 20.38
N LYS A 361 9.52 62.47 21.19
CA LYS A 361 9.01 63.81 20.94
C LYS A 361 10.14 64.82 20.84
N ALA A 362 9.94 65.89 20.06
CA ALA A 362 10.68 67.13 20.17
C ALA A 362 9.76 68.21 20.71
N THR A 363 10.15 68.79 21.81
CA THR A 363 9.38 69.79 22.54
C THR A 363 9.92 71.19 22.31
N HIS A 364 9.07 72.21 22.44
CA HIS A 364 9.44 73.63 22.30
C HIS A 364 9.16 74.34 23.61
N GLU A 365 10.05 75.25 23.97
CA GLU A 365 9.87 76.12 25.10
C GLU A 365 10.22 77.53 24.72
N PHE A 366 9.46 78.52 25.17
CA PHE A 366 9.84 79.94 25.05
C PHE A 366 10.29 80.42 26.39
N VAL A 367 11.46 81.09 26.36
CA VAL A 367 12.05 81.77 27.51
C VAL A 367 12.16 83.26 27.25
N SER A 368 11.99 84.11 28.29
CA SER A 368 12.20 85.55 28.16
C SER A 368 13.67 85.83 28.10
N GLY A 369 14.13 86.52 27.02
CA GLY A 369 15.50 87.06 26.90
C GLY A 369 15.65 88.44 27.59
N THR A 370 14.59 88.96 28.23
CA THR A 370 14.59 90.27 28.93
C THR A 370 14.64 90.07 30.44
N PRO A 371 15.73 90.39 31.14
CA PRO A 371 15.80 90.23 32.58
C PRO A 371 14.63 90.83 33.36
N GLY A 372 14.01 90.08 34.27
CA GLY A 372 12.93 90.54 35.11
C GLY A 372 11.55 90.72 34.39
N LYS A 373 11.43 90.35 33.15
CA LYS A 373 10.17 90.32 32.39
C LYS A 373 9.72 88.91 32.11
N GLU A 374 8.51 88.57 32.50
CA GLU A 374 7.87 87.33 32.11
C GLU A 374 7.20 87.44 30.73
N LEU A 375 7.15 86.30 30.00
CA LEU A 375 6.43 86.24 28.74
C LEU A 375 4.94 86.40 28.94
N PRO A 376 4.28 87.32 28.23
CA PRO A 376 2.85 87.51 28.33
C PRO A 376 2.10 86.31 27.67
N GLN A 377 0.82 86.14 27.97
CA GLN A 377 0.03 85.04 27.49
C GLN A 377 -0.06 84.99 25.96
N GLU A 378 -0.10 86.17 25.33
CA GLU A 378 -0.15 86.31 23.89
C GLU A 378 1.08 85.70 23.19
N VAL A 379 2.27 85.82 23.83
CA VAL A 379 3.49 85.16 23.33
C VAL A 379 3.50 83.70 23.63
N LYS A 380 3.11 83.35 24.86
CA LYS A 380 3.00 81.87 25.26
C LYS A 380 2.08 81.10 24.36
N SER A 381 0.99 81.70 23.87
CA SER A 381 0.04 81.07 22.97
C SER A 381 0.57 80.79 21.56
N LEU A 382 1.73 81.36 21.20
CA LEU A 382 2.41 81.14 19.91
C LEU A 382 3.38 79.93 19.96
N LEU A 383 3.50 79.24 21.12
CA LEU A 383 4.35 78.10 21.26
C LEU A 383 3.89 77.01 20.28
N PRO A 384 4.78 76.56 19.39
CA PRO A 384 4.45 75.48 18.47
C PRO A 384 4.10 74.21 19.24
N ALA A 385 3.22 73.37 18.65
CA ALA A 385 2.95 72.07 19.18
C ALA A 385 4.21 71.16 19.12
N ASP A 386 4.30 70.22 20.06
CA ASP A 386 5.33 69.20 20.07
C ASP A 386 5.30 68.39 18.77
N GLN A 387 6.47 68.03 18.26
CA GLN A 387 6.58 67.02 17.21
C GLN A 387 6.54 65.65 17.88
N THR A 388 5.59 64.77 17.49
CA THR A 388 5.41 63.42 18.05
C THR A 388 5.78 62.35 17.05
N ASP A 389 5.86 61.11 17.50
CA ASP A 389 6.09 59.91 16.67
C ASP A 389 7.45 59.97 15.92
N LEU A 390 8.43 60.66 16.46
CA LEU A 390 9.78 60.73 15.90
C LEU A 390 10.52 59.42 16.19
N LYS A 391 11.17 58.91 15.18
CA LYS A 391 11.99 57.68 15.32
C LYS A 391 13.41 58.04 15.76
N ASP A 392 14.08 57.10 16.40
CA ASP A 392 15.48 57.17 16.72
C ASP A 392 16.34 57.48 15.47
N GLY A 393 17.37 58.30 15.63
CA GLY A 393 18.22 58.75 14.53
C GLY A 393 17.64 59.87 13.65
N ILE A 394 16.38 60.28 13.83
CA ILE A 394 15.79 61.39 13.10
C ILE A 394 16.32 62.74 13.64
N GLN A 395 16.68 63.66 12.76
CA GLN A 395 17.03 65.01 13.09
C GLN A 395 15.77 65.88 13.17
N ALA A 396 15.37 66.24 14.38
CA ALA A 396 14.27 67.18 14.64
C ALA A 396 14.73 68.62 14.43
N THR A 397 13.95 69.40 13.66
CA THR A 397 14.15 70.76 13.45
C THR A 397 12.99 71.54 14.12
N PRO A 398 13.28 72.57 14.95
CA PRO A 398 12.25 73.29 15.67
C PRO A 398 11.29 74.01 14.72
N THR A 399 9.99 73.86 15.03
CA THR A 399 8.95 74.57 14.29
C THR A 399 8.95 76.07 14.66
N GLN A 400 8.97 76.91 13.65
CA GLN A 400 8.92 78.36 13.90
C GLN A 400 7.54 78.76 14.44
N PRO A 401 7.50 79.76 15.38
CA PRO A 401 6.26 80.36 15.82
C PRO A 401 5.46 80.98 14.66
N SER A 402 4.15 80.97 14.73
CA SER A 402 3.27 81.49 13.68
C SER A 402 3.40 83.04 13.52
N GLN A 403 3.89 83.69 14.52
CA GLN A 403 4.22 85.13 14.50
C GLN A 403 5.57 85.34 15.22
N THR A 404 6.41 86.13 14.65
CA THR A 404 7.75 86.53 15.21
C THR A 404 7.73 87.79 15.98
N GLU A 405 6.62 88.57 15.92
CA GLU A 405 6.41 89.78 16.69
C GLU A 405 5.02 89.84 17.30
N VAL A 406 4.93 90.25 18.59
CA VAL A 406 3.68 90.45 19.33
C VAL A 406 3.68 91.77 20.00
N LYS A 407 2.75 92.64 19.66
CA LYS A 407 2.57 93.98 20.30
C LYS A 407 1.62 93.78 21.51
N THR A 408 2.04 94.26 22.69
CA THR A 408 1.34 94.36 23.92
C THR A 408 1.21 95.72 24.45
N ALA A 409 0.44 95.98 25.48
CA ALA A 409 0.37 97.33 26.09
C ALA A 409 1.70 97.80 26.70
N GLU A 410 2.64 96.90 27.02
CA GLU A 410 3.94 97.19 27.62
C GLU A 410 5.09 97.30 26.60
N GLY A 411 4.83 97.00 25.33
CA GLY A 411 5.88 97.04 24.28
C GLY A 411 5.74 95.91 23.26
N THR A 412 6.77 95.68 22.46
CA THR A 412 6.82 94.67 21.42
C THR A 412 7.75 93.51 21.83
N TRP A 413 7.25 92.29 21.78
CA TRP A 413 8.04 91.11 21.94
C TRP A 413 8.40 90.55 20.57
N SER A 414 9.71 90.21 20.37
CA SER A 414 10.24 89.72 19.11
C SER A 414 10.90 88.33 19.37
N PHE A 415 10.50 87.30 18.62
CA PHE A 415 11.19 86.03 18.65
C PHE A 415 12.58 86.18 18.05
N LYS A 416 13.63 85.68 18.73
CA LYS A 416 15.02 85.84 18.26
C LYS A 416 15.43 84.52 17.52
N SER A 417 15.51 83.46 18.17
CA SER A 417 15.89 82.19 17.64
C SER A 417 15.68 81.09 18.69
N TYR A 418 15.61 79.83 18.28
CA TYR A 418 15.87 78.76 19.15
C TYR A 418 17.35 78.64 19.49
N ASP A 419 17.67 77.99 20.60
CA ASP A 419 19.06 77.73 21.05
C ASP A 419 19.74 76.68 20.14
N LYS A 420 18.97 75.77 19.55
CA LYS A 420 19.42 74.78 18.59
C LYS A 420 18.71 74.91 17.24
N THR A 421 19.45 74.74 16.16
CA THR A 421 18.88 74.67 14.79
C THR A 421 18.26 73.34 14.48
N SER A 422 18.74 72.30 15.10
CA SER A 422 18.21 70.94 15.03
C SER A 422 18.81 70.08 16.17
N GLU A 423 18.16 68.94 16.50
CA GLU A 423 18.68 67.96 17.43
C GLU A 423 18.34 66.56 16.94
N THR A 424 19.26 65.59 17.08
CA THR A 424 19.03 64.21 16.66
C THR A 424 18.42 63.47 17.82
N ILE A 425 17.31 62.80 17.55
CA ILE A 425 16.69 61.83 18.49
C ILE A 425 17.71 60.72 18.74
N ASN A 426 18.08 60.50 19.98
CA ASN A 426 19.07 59.49 20.39
C ASN A 426 18.57 58.77 21.63
N GLY A 427 17.49 57.94 21.46
CA GLY A 427 16.91 57.15 22.49
C GLY A 427 16.16 57.92 23.57
N ALA A 428 15.89 59.21 23.39
CA ALA A 428 15.16 60.08 24.32
C ALA A 428 14.44 61.21 23.61
N ASP A 429 13.43 61.80 24.25
CA ASP A 429 12.79 63.07 23.82
C ASP A 429 13.79 64.24 23.86
N VAL A 430 13.67 65.16 22.96
CA VAL A 430 14.53 66.37 22.83
C VAL A 430 13.74 67.63 22.94
#